data_536b67b719349d7ac4212f173cf2a05d
#
_entry.id   536b67b719349d7ac4212f173cf2a05d
#
_cell.length_a   1.000
_cell.length_b   1.000
_cell.length_c   1.000
_cell.angle_alpha   90.00
_cell.angle_beta   90.00
_cell.angle_gamma   90.00
#
_symmetry.space_group_name_H-M   'P 1'
#
loop_
_entity.id
_entity.type
_entity.pdbx_description
1 polymer ?
#
loop_
_entity_poly.entity_id
_entity_poly.type
_entity_poly.pdbx_seq_one_letter_code
_entity_poly.pdbx_strand_id
1 'polypeptide(L)'
;MIKLEIANINLLGRIKKGQVNFMKKKITAILMVILIGIMAAGCGQQQKTEQTAGTEESASQDIFAMDTYMSVTAYGADAESAVSDAIAEIERLDALLSTGETDSEIYKLNQNGGGSISEDTSYLLERALEIWKSTDGCFEIGIYPLM
;
A
#
# COMPACT_ATOMS: atom_id res chain seq x y z
N MET A 1 35.39 -71.06 -11.98
CA MET A 1 36.04 -69.77 -12.08
C MET A 1 35.10 -68.62 -12.32
N ILE A 2 33.89 -68.81 -12.84
CA ILE A 2 32.90 -67.70 -13.18
C ILE A 2 32.12 -67.13 -11.97
N LYS A 3 31.95 -67.91 -10.90
CA LYS A 3 31.18 -67.39 -9.69
C LYS A 3 31.92 -66.36 -8.88
N LEU A 4 33.23 -66.26 -8.92
CA LEU A 4 34.00 -65.26 -8.17
C LEU A 4 33.99 -63.86 -8.82
N GLU A 5 33.92 -63.78 -10.15
CA GLU A 5 33.83 -62.46 -10.84
C GLU A 5 32.48 -61.78 -10.65
N ILE A 6 31.39 -62.55 -10.68
CA ILE A 6 30.05 -62.01 -10.49
C ILE A 6 29.85 -61.45 -9.05
N ALA A 7 30.46 -62.10 -8.07
CA ALA A 7 30.42 -61.60 -6.67
C ALA A 7 31.18 -60.29 -6.52
N ASN A 8 32.29 -60.08 -7.22
CA ASN A 8 33.11 -58.89 -7.16
C ASN A 8 32.42 -57.68 -7.83
N ILE A 9 31.74 -57.88 -8.95
CA ILE A 9 30.97 -56.85 -9.67
C ILE A 9 29.77 -56.38 -8.81
N ASN A 10 29.08 -57.29 -8.11
CA ASN A 10 27.97 -56.96 -7.23
C ASN A 10 28.44 -56.21 -5.96
N LEU A 11 29.61 -56.54 -5.43
CA LEU A 11 30.19 -55.85 -4.28
C LEU A 11 30.60 -54.40 -4.63
N LEU A 12 31.25 -54.19 -5.77
CA LEU A 12 31.64 -52.87 -6.28
C LEU A 12 30.42 -52.00 -6.60
N GLY A 13 29.34 -52.57 -7.13
CA GLY A 13 28.06 -51.87 -7.35
C GLY A 13 27.38 -51.40 -6.06
N ARG A 14 27.45 -52.23 -4.99
CA ARG A 14 26.90 -51.83 -3.66
C ARG A 14 27.72 -50.73 -3.00
N ILE A 15 29.04 -50.75 -3.10
CA ILE A 15 29.92 -49.73 -2.54
C ILE A 15 29.71 -48.40 -3.23
N LYS A 16 29.62 -48.37 -4.56
CA LYS A 16 29.31 -47.16 -5.35
C LYS A 16 27.93 -46.59 -5.02
N LYS A 17 26.91 -47.44 -4.88
CA LYS A 17 25.55 -46.98 -4.48
C LYS A 17 25.51 -46.41 -3.07
N GLY A 18 26.26 -47.00 -2.13
CA GLY A 18 26.38 -46.50 -0.75
C GLY A 18 27.05 -45.12 -0.68
N GLN A 19 28.14 -44.90 -1.41
CA GLN A 19 28.83 -43.61 -1.46
C GLN A 19 28.01 -42.53 -2.12
N VAL A 20 27.31 -42.80 -3.19
CA VAL A 20 26.44 -41.84 -3.86
C VAL A 20 25.26 -41.40 -2.95
N ASN A 21 24.67 -42.36 -2.21
CA ASN A 21 23.60 -42.05 -1.26
C ASN A 21 24.09 -41.23 -0.05
N PHE A 22 25.31 -41.52 0.42
CA PHE A 22 25.91 -40.76 1.53
C PHE A 22 26.27 -39.34 1.11
N MET A 23 26.80 -39.14 -0.12
CA MET A 23 27.03 -37.79 -0.67
C MET A 23 25.72 -37.03 -0.90
N LYS A 24 24.68 -37.68 -1.45
CA LYS A 24 23.37 -37.06 -1.61
C LYS A 24 22.79 -36.56 -0.28
N LYS A 25 22.85 -37.39 0.77
CA LYS A 25 22.41 -37.00 2.12
C LYS A 25 23.17 -35.78 2.69
N LYS A 26 24.47 -35.73 2.49
CA LYS A 26 25.29 -34.57 2.91
C LYS A 26 24.97 -33.30 2.13
N ILE A 27 24.78 -33.39 0.83
CA ILE A 27 24.41 -32.29 -0.06
C ILE A 27 23.02 -31.77 0.31
N THR A 28 22.06 -32.67 0.57
CA THR A 28 20.69 -32.27 0.99
C THR A 28 20.71 -31.59 2.35
N ALA A 29 21.54 -32.08 3.30
CA ALA A 29 21.68 -31.44 4.61
C ALA A 29 22.31 -30.03 4.53
N ILE A 30 23.32 -29.85 3.68
CA ILE A 30 23.96 -28.55 3.45
C ILE A 30 23.00 -27.58 2.77
N LEU A 31 22.24 -28.03 1.75
CA LEU A 31 21.20 -27.22 1.10
C LEU A 31 20.09 -26.81 2.07
N MET A 32 19.69 -27.69 2.99
CA MET A 32 18.70 -27.35 4.02
C MET A 32 19.21 -26.31 5.00
N VAL A 33 20.47 -26.40 5.42
CA VAL A 33 21.10 -25.40 6.32
C VAL A 33 21.22 -24.04 5.63
N ILE A 34 21.56 -24.02 4.34
CA ILE A 34 21.63 -22.78 3.54
C ILE A 34 20.23 -22.16 3.39
N LEU A 35 19.21 -22.99 3.13
CA LEU A 35 17.81 -22.51 3.02
C LEU A 35 17.28 -21.93 4.32
N ILE A 36 17.61 -22.54 5.47
CA ILE A 36 17.25 -22.01 6.80
C ILE A 36 18.02 -20.72 7.10
N GLY A 37 19.28 -20.62 6.68
CA GLY A 37 20.09 -19.41 6.82
C GLY A 37 19.55 -18.21 6.05
N ILE A 38 18.98 -18.43 4.86
CA ILE A 38 18.36 -17.39 4.06
C ILE A 38 17.03 -16.89 4.69
N MET A 39 16.26 -17.77 5.33
CA MET A 39 15.03 -17.39 6.04
C MET A 39 15.30 -16.62 7.32
N ALA A 40 16.43 -16.87 8.00
CA ALA A 40 16.81 -16.13 9.21
C ALA A 40 17.35 -14.72 8.91
N ALA A 41 17.87 -14.46 7.72
CA ALA A 41 18.32 -13.13 7.28
C ALA A 41 17.17 -12.22 6.75
N GLY A 42 15.97 -12.78 6.55
CA GLY A 42 14.83 -12.06 5.99
C GLY A 42 13.90 -11.40 7.01
N CYS A 43 14.13 -11.58 8.31
CA CYS A 43 13.25 -11.02 9.33
C CYS A 43 14.05 -10.15 10.29
N GLY A 44 14.35 -8.91 9.89
CA GLY A 44 15.07 -7.98 10.76
C GLY A 44 15.72 -6.79 10.10
N GLN A 45 15.39 -6.47 8.85
CA GLN A 45 15.68 -5.14 8.34
C GLN A 45 14.40 -4.29 8.46
N GLN A 46 14.19 -3.80 9.67
CA GLN A 46 13.70 -2.46 9.85
C GLN A 46 14.69 -1.60 9.04
N GLN A 47 14.33 -1.28 7.83
CA GLN A 47 15.01 -0.28 7.03
C GLN A 47 14.86 1.03 7.80
N LYS A 48 15.79 1.23 8.75
CA LYS A 48 16.19 2.55 9.12
C LYS A 48 16.80 3.11 7.84
N THR A 49 15.96 3.74 7.05
CA THR A 49 16.42 4.67 6.03
C THR A 49 17.22 5.69 6.85
N GLU A 50 18.53 5.52 6.92
CA GLU A 50 19.42 6.63 7.15
C GLU A 50 19.22 7.54 5.93
N GLN A 51 18.14 8.31 5.97
CA GLN A 51 18.07 9.58 5.33
C GLN A 51 19.30 10.32 5.81
N THR A 52 20.26 10.47 4.92
CA THR A 52 21.33 11.47 5.04
C THR A 52 20.60 12.77 5.31
N ALA A 53 20.58 13.16 6.56
CA ALA A 53 19.92 14.35 7.03
C ALA A 53 20.70 15.57 6.56
N GLY A 54 20.29 16.11 5.44
CA GLY A 54 19.98 17.51 5.46
C GLY A 54 18.75 17.62 6.36
N THR A 55 18.79 18.42 7.38
CA THR A 55 17.65 18.76 8.24
C THR A 55 16.66 19.53 7.34
N GLU A 56 15.88 18.80 6.54
CA GLU A 56 14.72 19.41 5.91
C GLU A 56 13.74 19.61 7.05
N GLU A 57 13.47 20.87 7.38
CA GLU A 57 12.40 21.24 8.27
C GLU A 57 11.13 20.56 7.77
N SER A 58 10.38 19.95 8.66
CA SER A 58 9.11 19.32 8.32
C SER A 58 8.09 19.61 9.40
N ALA A 59 6.86 19.80 9.00
CA ALA A 59 5.71 19.93 9.88
C ALA A 59 4.68 18.86 9.54
N SER A 60 3.98 18.37 10.55
CA SER A 60 2.91 17.39 10.37
C SER A 60 1.80 17.67 11.37
N GLN A 61 0.55 17.58 10.92
CA GLN A 61 -0.62 17.73 11.76
C GLN A 61 -1.70 16.74 11.37
N ASP A 62 -2.34 16.13 12.37
CA ASP A 62 -3.46 15.23 12.20
C ASP A 62 -4.77 16.00 12.33
N ILE A 63 -5.74 15.72 11.46
CA ILE A 63 -7.08 16.30 11.50
C ILE A 63 -8.13 15.22 11.28
N PHE A 64 -9.34 15.50 11.71
CA PHE A 64 -10.54 14.74 11.33
C PHE A 64 -11.42 15.65 10.50
N ALA A 65 -11.59 15.35 9.22
CA ALA A 65 -12.44 16.07 8.28
C ALA A 65 -12.99 15.12 7.22
N MET A 66 -14.10 15.44 6.57
CA MET A 66 -14.76 14.61 5.56
C MET A 66 -15.00 13.18 6.06
N ASP A 67 -15.41 13.02 7.32
CA ASP A 67 -15.65 11.75 8.01
C ASP A 67 -14.45 10.80 8.02
N THR A 68 -13.22 11.32 7.90
CA THR A 68 -12.00 10.52 7.91
C THR A 68 -10.87 11.16 8.72
N TYR A 69 -9.95 10.32 9.21
CA TYR A 69 -8.71 10.76 9.83
C TYR A 69 -7.65 10.97 8.76
N MET A 70 -7.03 12.16 8.78
CA MET A 70 -5.99 12.54 7.83
C MET A 70 -4.75 13.04 8.56
N SER A 71 -3.57 12.76 8.02
CA SER A 71 -2.30 13.33 8.44
C SER A 71 -1.73 14.14 7.29
N VAL A 72 -1.53 15.43 7.52
CA VAL A 72 -0.97 16.37 6.53
C VAL A 72 0.46 16.66 6.92
N THR A 73 1.41 16.39 6.00
CA THR A 73 2.84 16.60 6.22
C THR A 73 3.43 17.42 5.09
N ALA A 74 4.22 18.42 5.41
CA ALA A 74 4.99 19.21 4.46
C ALA A 74 6.48 19.21 4.85
N TYR A 75 7.34 19.48 3.88
CA TYR A 75 8.79 19.52 4.02
C TYR A 75 9.35 20.83 3.46
N GLY A 76 10.37 21.37 4.10
CA GLY A 76 11.04 22.59 3.71
C GLY A 76 10.83 23.74 4.71
N ALA A 77 11.41 24.89 4.42
CA ALA A 77 11.45 26.05 5.33
C ALA A 77 10.04 26.59 5.67
N ASP A 78 9.08 26.41 4.76
CA ASP A 78 7.69 26.90 4.94
C ASP A 78 6.72 25.79 5.34
N ALA A 79 7.22 24.64 5.86
CA ALA A 79 6.42 23.47 6.15
C ALA A 79 5.24 23.73 7.10
N GLU A 80 5.45 24.53 8.16
CA GLU A 80 4.39 24.87 9.11
C GLU A 80 3.25 25.65 8.44
N SER A 81 3.59 26.67 7.65
CA SER A 81 2.60 27.47 6.91
C SER A 81 1.86 26.59 5.91
N ALA A 82 2.58 25.76 5.15
CA ALA A 82 1.98 24.87 4.15
C ALA A 82 0.99 23.87 4.76
N VAL A 83 1.32 23.28 5.92
CA VAL A 83 0.40 22.39 6.65
C VAL A 83 -0.82 23.16 7.12
N SER A 84 -0.64 24.35 7.71
CA SER A 84 -1.75 25.19 8.17
C SER A 84 -2.70 25.57 7.04
N ASP A 85 -2.15 26.02 5.90
CA ASP A 85 -2.94 26.42 4.74
C ASP A 85 -3.70 25.22 4.12
N ALA A 86 -3.05 24.07 4.05
CA ALA A 86 -3.68 22.85 3.56
C ALA A 86 -4.84 22.40 4.45
N ILE A 87 -4.68 22.47 5.77
CA ILE A 87 -5.73 22.14 6.74
C ILE A 87 -6.90 23.11 6.61
N ALA A 88 -6.63 24.41 6.55
CA ALA A 88 -7.67 25.41 6.38
C ALA A 88 -8.49 25.19 5.08
N GLU A 89 -7.83 24.78 4.00
CA GLU A 89 -8.50 24.47 2.75
C GLU A 89 -9.33 23.16 2.84
N ILE A 90 -8.83 22.13 3.52
CA ILE A 90 -9.59 20.88 3.75
C ILE A 90 -10.86 21.19 4.58
N GLU A 91 -10.74 21.94 5.66
CA GLU A 91 -11.87 22.32 6.50
C GLU A 91 -12.89 23.18 5.73
N ARG A 92 -12.42 24.09 4.89
CA ARG A 92 -13.28 24.92 4.02
C ARG A 92 -14.08 24.04 3.05
N LEU A 93 -13.41 23.06 2.43
CA LEU A 93 -14.06 22.15 1.50
C LEU A 93 -15.01 21.18 2.21
N ASP A 94 -14.67 20.73 3.42
CA ASP A 94 -15.55 19.90 4.24
C ASP A 94 -16.86 20.62 4.53
N ALA A 95 -16.79 21.86 5.00
CA ALA A 95 -17.97 22.69 5.25
C ALA A 95 -18.79 22.95 3.97
N LEU A 96 -18.12 23.17 2.84
CA LEU A 96 -18.77 23.45 1.55
C LEU A 96 -19.53 22.25 0.99
N LEU A 97 -18.93 21.06 1.10
CA LEU A 97 -19.36 19.83 0.41
C LEU A 97 -20.10 18.85 1.32
N SER A 98 -20.25 19.14 2.61
CA SER A 98 -20.93 18.27 3.56
C SER A 98 -22.36 17.95 3.13
N THR A 99 -22.74 16.68 3.26
CA THR A 99 -24.14 16.25 3.06
C THR A 99 -25.00 16.41 4.31
N GLY A 100 -24.37 16.60 5.49
CA GLY A 100 -25.03 16.74 6.79
C GLY A 100 -25.18 18.17 7.28
N GLU A 101 -24.26 19.07 6.90
CA GLU A 101 -24.28 20.46 7.35
C GLU A 101 -25.29 21.28 6.55
N THR A 102 -26.28 21.87 7.24
CA THR A 102 -27.41 22.57 6.61
C THR A 102 -27.00 23.81 5.80
N ASP A 103 -25.85 24.39 6.12
CA ASP A 103 -25.31 25.55 5.43
C ASP A 103 -24.46 25.22 4.21
N SER A 104 -24.10 23.94 4.02
CA SER A 104 -23.30 23.51 2.88
C SER A 104 -24.05 23.64 1.55
N GLU A 105 -23.32 23.77 0.45
CA GLU A 105 -23.90 23.81 -0.89
C GLU A 105 -24.53 22.49 -1.28
N ILE A 106 -23.87 21.38 -0.98
CA ILE A 106 -24.36 20.03 -1.32
C ILE A 106 -25.63 19.70 -0.55
N TYR A 107 -25.72 20.03 0.74
CA TYR A 107 -26.96 19.88 1.49
C TYR A 107 -28.11 20.63 0.84
N LYS A 108 -27.90 21.92 0.51
CA LYS A 108 -28.92 22.78 -0.12
C LYS A 108 -29.34 22.25 -1.51
N LEU A 109 -28.37 21.78 -2.31
CA LEU A 109 -28.68 21.15 -3.60
C LEU A 109 -29.55 19.90 -3.44
N ASN A 110 -29.22 19.03 -2.47
CA ASN A 110 -29.97 17.81 -2.21
C ASN A 110 -31.41 18.11 -1.72
N GLN A 111 -31.59 19.15 -0.90
CA GLN A 111 -32.90 19.52 -0.38
C GLN A 111 -33.78 20.19 -1.44
N ASN A 112 -33.21 21.03 -2.29
CA ASN A 112 -33.96 21.87 -3.23
C ASN A 112 -34.06 21.28 -4.63
N GLY A 113 -33.33 20.19 -4.91
CA GLY A 113 -33.26 19.59 -6.25
C GLY A 113 -32.54 20.47 -7.27
N GLY A 114 -31.77 21.45 -6.81
CA GLY A 114 -30.98 22.37 -7.62
C GLY A 114 -30.69 23.69 -6.90
N GLY A 115 -29.86 24.53 -7.49
CA GLY A 115 -29.49 25.82 -6.91
C GLY A 115 -28.26 26.46 -7.55
N SER A 116 -27.86 27.61 -7.02
CA SER A 116 -26.58 28.24 -7.36
C SER A 116 -25.48 27.56 -6.57
N ILE A 117 -24.35 27.28 -7.22
CA ILE A 117 -23.18 26.63 -6.66
C ILE A 117 -21.93 27.47 -6.92
N SER A 118 -20.90 27.27 -6.10
CA SER A 118 -19.59 27.85 -6.27
C SER A 118 -18.83 27.20 -7.44
N GLU A 119 -17.72 27.82 -7.81
CA GLU A 119 -16.82 27.29 -8.83
C GLU A 119 -16.23 25.94 -8.41
N ASP A 120 -15.86 25.78 -7.12
CA ASP A 120 -15.34 24.53 -6.57
C ASP A 120 -16.35 23.37 -6.72
N THR A 121 -17.59 23.59 -6.31
CA THR A 121 -18.64 22.58 -6.42
C THR A 121 -18.94 22.27 -7.88
N SER A 122 -18.99 23.29 -8.77
CA SER A 122 -19.16 23.07 -10.22
C SER A 122 -18.06 22.22 -10.80
N TYR A 123 -16.80 22.54 -10.50
CA TYR A 123 -15.64 21.76 -10.97
C TYR A 123 -15.71 20.29 -10.54
N LEU A 124 -16.01 20.04 -9.25
CA LEU A 124 -16.12 18.68 -8.74
C LEU A 124 -17.26 17.88 -9.40
N LEU A 125 -18.41 18.51 -9.61
CA LEU A 125 -19.54 17.86 -10.29
C LEU A 125 -19.21 17.55 -11.75
N GLU A 126 -18.55 18.45 -12.48
CA GLU A 126 -18.11 18.22 -13.84
C GLU A 126 -17.11 17.05 -13.91
N ARG A 127 -16.12 17.01 -13.03
CA ARG A 127 -15.17 15.90 -12.93
C ARG A 127 -15.84 14.58 -12.60
N ALA A 128 -16.79 14.59 -11.68
CA ALA A 128 -17.58 13.41 -11.34
C ALA A 128 -18.38 12.88 -12.55
N LEU A 129 -18.99 13.74 -13.33
CA LEU A 129 -19.70 13.38 -14.55
C LEU A 129 -18.77 12.81 -15.64
N GLU A 130 -17.56 13.33 -15.76
CA GLU A 130 -16.55 12.77 -16.68
C GLU A 130 -16.16 11.35 -16.28
N ILE A 131 -15.93 11.13 -14.97
CA ILE A 131 -15.60 9.80 -14.45
C ILE A 131 -16.78 8.84 -14.63
N TRP A 132 -18.00 9.29 -14.33
CA TRP A 132 -19.22 8.52 -14.58
C TRP A 132 -19.31 8.05 -16.02
N LYS A 133 -19.09 8.94 -16.99
CA LYS A 133 -19.10 8.61 -18.42
C LYS A 133 -18.00 7.62 -18.81
N SER A 134 -16.77 7.82 -18.28
CA SER A 134 -15.62 6.99 -18.62
C SER A 134 -15.68 5.59 -18.01
N THR A 135 -16.49 5.40 -16.98
CA THR A 135 -16.67 4.13 -16.26
C THR A 135 -18.00 3.44 -16.58
N ASP A 136 -18.70 3.88 -17.64
CA ASP A 136 -20.03 3.37 -18.02
C ASP A 136 -21.02 3.36 -16.83
N GLY A 137 -20.96 4.39 -15.97
CA GLY A 137 -21.84 4.55 -14.81
C GLY A 137 -21.42 3.74 -13.57
N CYS A 138 -20.25 3.12 -13.56
CA CYS A 138 -19.76 2.42 -12.36
C CYS A 138 -19.42 3.38 -11.23
N PHE A 139 -19.06 4.62 -11.54
CA PHE A 139 -18.88 5.69 -10.56
C PHE A 139 -20.12 6.59 -10.57
N GLU A 140 -20.78 6.70 -9.41
CA GLU A 140 -22.02 7.49 -9.26
C GLU A 140 -21.99 8.31 -7.98
N ILE A 141 -22.08 9.64 -8.10
CA ILE A 141 -22.11 10.54 -6.96
C ILE A 141 -23.52 10.81 -6.42
N GLY A 142 -24.56 10.46 -7.19
CA GLY A 142 -25.95 10.62 -6.80
C GLY A 142 -26.44 9.57 -5.80
N ILE A 143 -25.56 8.80 -5.18
CA ILE A 143 -25.90 7.70 -4.27
C ILE A 143 -26.37 8.18 -2.88
N TYR A 144 -26.12 9.43 -2.52
CA TYR A 144 -26.44 9.98 -1.20
C TYR A 144 -27.83 9.61 -0.65
N PRO A 145 -28.93 9.66 -1.45
CA PRO A 145 -30.26 9.28 -0.92
C PRO A 145 -30.39 7.80 -0.53
N LEU A 146 -29.41 6.98 -0.85
CA LEU A 146 -29.39 5.54 -0.59
C LEU A 146 -28.49 5.17 0.59
N MET A 147 -27.69 6.10 1.09
CA MET A 147 -26.81 5.93 2.25
C MET A 147 -27.48 6.42 3.53
#